data_f056efdfc361c2da05b8e99d9b86255c
#
_entry.id   f056efdfc361c2da05b8e99d9b86255c
#
_cell.length_a   1.000
_cell.length_b   1.000
_cell.length_c   1.000
_cell.angle_alpha   90.00
_cell.angle_beta   90.00
_cell.angle_gamma   90.00
#
_symmetry.space_group_name_H-M   'P 1'
#
loop_
_entity.id
_entity.type
_entity.pdbx_description
1 polymer ?
#
loop_
_entity_poly.entity_id
_entity_poly.type
_entity_poly.pdbx_seq_one_letter_code
_entity_poly.pdbx_strand_id
1 'polypeptide(L)'
;MPRHARFAIDVGGLGAFPSATRARVLWAGVMAGDGPLEALAATVDTALAALGFPREARAFSPHIPVGRVREPRRAEALATLLSARQTRPFGRVAVDAVTLMRSDLSPRGARYTPLAGVPLSDGLP
;
A
#
# COMPACT_ATOMS: atom_id res chain seq x y z
N MET A 1 -10.59 15.43 -14.48
CA MET A 1 -10.20 14.39 -13.55
C MET A 1 -11.17 14.33 -12.38
N PRO A 2 -11.67 13.15 -12.02
CA PRO A 2 -12.59 13.07 -10.88
C PRO A 2 -11.94 13.56 -9.59
N ARG A 3 -12.72 14.21 -8.75
CA ARG A 3 -12.29 14.61 -7.43
C ARG A 3 -12.57 13.48 -6.45
N HIS A 4 -11.65 13.28 -5.53
CA HIS A 4 -11.79 12.30 -4.45
C HIS A 4 -11.80 13.04 -3.12
N ALA A 5 -12.79 12.70 -2.29
CA ALA A 5 -12.89 13.22 -0.94
C ALA A 5 -11.87 12.52 -0.02
N ARG A 6 -11.50 13.21 1.04
CA ARG A 6 -10.73 12.60 2.14
C ARG A 6 -11.52 11.44 2.74
N PHE A 7 -10.81 10.44 3.19
CA PHE A 7 -11.42 9.28 3.83
C PHE A 7 -10.46 8.70 4.85
N ALA A 8 -10.93 7.72 5.61
CA ALA A 8 -10.10 7.00 6.57
C ALA A 8 -10.01 5.54 6.16
N ILE A 9 -8.87 4.93 6.47
CA ILE A 9 -8.67 3.50 6.35
C ILE A 9 -8.38 2.92 7.72
N ASP A 10 -8.82 1.68 7.95
CA ASP A 10 -8.44 0.92 9.13
C ASP A 10 -7.32 -0.03 8.71
N VAL A 11 -6.14 0.17 9.31
CA VAL A 11 -4.96 -0.63 9.03
C VAL A 11 -4.93 -1.80 10.01
N GLY A 12 -4.74 -2.98 9.51
CA GLY A 12 -4.68 -4.16 10.34
C GLY A 12 -4.40 -5.42 9.53
N GLY A 13 -4.02 -6.46 10.27
CA GLY A 13 -3.66 -7.73 9.70
C GLY A 13 -2.27 -7.74 9.09
N LEU A 14 -1.46 -8.70 9.49
CA LEU A 14 -0.13 -8.91 8.91
C LEU A 14 -0.19 -9.95 7.81
N GLY A 15 0.60 -9.75 6.79
CA GLY A 15 0.76 -10.71 5.72
C GLY A 15 2.13 -10.59 5.07
N ALA A 16 2.35 -11.38 4.05
CA ALA A 16 3.62 -11.41 3.35
C ALA A 16 3.43 -11.77 1.87
N PHE A 17 4.34 -11.28 1.05
CA PHE A 17 4.47 -11.68 -0.34
C PHE A 17 5.81 -12.41 -0.52
N PRO A 18 5.90 -13.45 -1.32
CA PRO A 18 4.82 -14.13 -2.05
C PRO A 18 3.93 -15.00 -1.16
N SER A 19 4.41 -15.43 0.01
CA SER A 19 3.62 -16.24 0.94
C SER A 19 4.15 -16.10 2.37
N ALA A 20 3.34 -16.53 3.35
CA ALA A 20 3.74 -16.47 4.76
C ALA A 20 4.93 -17.38 5.10
N THR A 21 5.07 -18.51 4.37
CA THR A 21 6.15 -19.48 4.63
C THR A 21 7.44 -19.13 3.92
N ARG A 22 7.38 -18.33 2.85
CA ARG A 22 8.54 -17.89 2.08
C ARG A 22 8.46 -16.38 1.83
N ALA A 23 8.38 -15.64 2.93
CA ALA A 23 8.17 -14.21 2.87
C ALA A 23 9.39 -13.46 2.35
N ARG A 24 9.16 -12.50 1.47
CA ARG A 24 10.16 -11.52 1.02
C ARG A 24 9.79 -10.12 1.51
N VAL A 25 8.53 -9.78 1.45
CA VAL A 25 8.00 -8.49 1.90
C VAL A 25 6.93 -8.75 2.94
N LEU A 26 7.07 -8.13 4.10
CA LEU A 26 6.07 -8.15 5.14
C LEU A 26 5.23 -6.88 5.04
N TRP A 27 3.92 -7.00 5.22
CA TRP A 27 3.01 -5.87 5.07
C TRP A 27 1.90 -5.89 6.12
N ALA A 28 1.37 -4.69 6.39
CA ALA A 28 0.10 -4.51 7.09
C ALA A 28 -0.99 -4.23 6.08
N GLY A 29 -2.16 -4.80 6.26
CA GLY A 29 -3.27 -4.70 5.34
C GLY A 29 -4.21 -3.55 5.64
N VAL A 30 -5.22 -3.41 4.81
CA VAL A 30 -6.31 -2.46 4.98
C VAL A 30 -7.58 -3.26 5.24
N MET A 31 -8.16 -3.09 6.43
CA MET A 31 -9.33 -3.84 6.88
C MET A 31 -10.65 -3.14 6.50
N ALA A 32 -10.62 -1.82 6.40
CA ALA A 32 -11.77 -1.00 6.00
C ALA A 32 -11.30 0.25 5.28
N GLY A 33 -12.14 0.83 4.43
CA GLY A 33 -11.79 1.99 3.61
C GLY A 33 -11.17 1.62 2.26
N ASP A 34 -11.18 0.36 1.91
CA ASP A 34 -10.62 -0.15 0.67
C ASP A 34 -11.38 0.32 -0.59
N GLY A 35 -12.70 0.51 -0.51
CA GLY A 35 -13.48 1.01 -1.64
C GLY A 35 -13.03 2.37 -2.14
N PRO A 36 -12.98 3.43 -1.28
CA PRO A 36 -12.43 4.72 -1.68
C PRO A 36 -10.96 4.65 -2.13
N LEU A 37 -10.18 3.79 -1.52
CA LEU A 37 -8.78 3.63 -1.86
C LEU A 37 -8.61 3.01 -3.27
N GLU A 38 -9.43 2.00 -3.60
CA GLU A 38 -9.45 1.40 -4.93
C GLU A 38 -9.89 2.41 -6.00
N ALA A 39 -10.90 3.22 -5.70
CA ALA A 39 -11.37 4.26 -6.61
C ALA A 39 -10.27 5.29 -6.88
N LEU A 40 -9.55 5.71 -5.83
CA LEU A 40 -8.42 6.63 -5.96
C LEU A 40 -7.31 6.02 -6.81
N ALA A 41 -6.94 4.77 -6.56
CA ALA A 41 -5.92 4.06 -7.32
C ALA A 41 -6.29 3.96 -8.81
N ALA A 42 -7.56 3.68 -9.11
CA ALA A 42 -8.05 3.63 -10.49
C ALA A 42 -7.93 4.98 -11.19
N THR A 43 -8.24 6.07 -10.50
CA THR A 43 -8.10 7.43 -11.05
C THR A 43 -6.63 7.74 -11.36
N VAL A 44 -5.71 7.40 -10.46
CA VAL A 44 -4.28 7.60 -10.66
C VAL A 44 -3.78 6.78 -11.86
N ASP A 45 -4.17 5.51 -11.93
CA ASP A 45 -3.79 4.64 -13.03
C ASP A 45 -4.26 5.18 -14.40
N THR A 46 -5.50 5.64 -14.47
CA THR A 46 -6.07 6.24 -15.67
C THR A 46 -5.32 7.51 -16.08
N ALA A 47 -5.03 8.38 -15.12
CA ALA A 47 -4.30 9.62 -15.37
C ALA A 47 -2.88 9.35 -15.89
N LEU A 48 -2.18 8.39 -15.32
CA LEU A 48 -0.84 8.01 -15.75
C LEU A 48 -0.85 7.33 -17.11
N ALA A 49 -1.86 6.52 -17.41
CA ALA A 49 -2.01 5.89 -18.72
C ALA A 49 -2.13 6.95 -19.82
N ALA A 50 -2.85 8.03 -19.57
CA ALA A 50 -2.99 9.14 -20.51
C ALA A 50 -1.65 9.84 -20.78
N LEU A 51 -0.69 9.74 -19.88
CA LEU A 51 0.67 10.30 -20.03
C LEU A 51 1.65 9.29 -20.64
N GLY A 52 1.21 8.10 -21.01
CA GLY A 52 2.03 7.09 -21.65
C GLY A 52 2.59 6.01 -20.73
N PHE A 53 2.24 6.02 -19.47
CA PHE A 53 2.65 4.96 -18.56
C PHE A 53 1.75 3.73 -18.72
N PRO A 54 2.30 2.51 -18.69
CA PRO A 54 1.47 1.31 -18.79
C PRO A 54 0.49 1.21 -17.63
N ARG A 55 -0.72 0.72 -17.91
CA ARG A 55 -1.66 0.43 -16.85
C ARG A 55 -1.18 -0.72 -15.99
N GLU A 56 -1.52 -0.67 -14.70
CA GLU A 56 -1.22 -1.76 -13.79
C GLU A 56 -2.02 -3.00 -14.19
N ALA A 57 -1.31 -4.10 -14.45
CA ALA A 57 -1.93 -5.34 -14.89
C ALA A 57 -2.57 -6.14 -13.76
N ARG A 58 -2.11 -5.92 -12.52
CA ARG A 58 -2.63 -6.63 -11.35
C ARG A 58 -3.76 -5.86 -10.70
N ALA A 59 -4.70 -6.58 -10.09
CA ALA A 59 -5.71 -5.95 -9.26
C ALA A 59 -5.04 -5.19 -8.12
N PHE A 60 -5.59 -4.03 -7.79
CA PHE A 60 -5.08 -3.22 -6.70
C PHE A 60 -5.26 -3.96 -5.37
N SER A 61 -4.18 -4.11 -4.63
CA SER A 61 -4.16 -4.75 -3.31
C SER A 61 -3.54 -3.77 -2.33
N PRO A 62 -4.35 -3.04 -1.56
CA PRO A 62 -3.81 -2.04 -0.64
C PRO A 62 -3.05 -2.70 0.50
N HIS A 63 -1.83 -2.26 0.71
CA HIS A 63 -0.98 -2.78 1.78
C HIS A 63 0.10 -1.75 2.12
N ILE A 64 0.60 -1.84 3.33
CA ILE A 64 1.67 -0.98 3.82
C ILE A 64 2.88 -1.88 4.10
N PRO A 65 3.95 -1.78 3.30
CA PRO A 65 5.17 -2.55 3.57
C PRO A 65 5.76 -2.15 4.92
N VAL A 66 6.08 -3.13 5.74
CA VAL A 66 6.66 -2.90 7.06
C VAL A 66 8.06 -3.50 7.22
N GLY A 67 8.47 -4.35 6.28
CA GLY A 67 9.81 -4.92 6.32
C GLY A 67 10.11 -5.83 5.15
N ARG A 68 11.39 -6.18 5.01
CA ARG A 68 11.87 -7.12 4.00
C ARG A 68 12.67 -8.22 4.66
N VAL A 69 12.54 -9.43 4.11
CA VAL A 69 13.36 -10.55 4.50
C VAL A 69 14.53 -10.64 3.50
N ARG A 70 15.74 -10.42 3.98
CA ARG A 70 16.94 -10.37 3.11
C ARG A 70 17.25 -11.70 2.46
N GLU A 71 17.13 -12.78 3.23
CA GLU A 71 17.37 -14.12 2.75
C GLU A 71 16.09 -14.94 2.83
N PRO A 72 15.27 -14.93 1.76
CA PRO A 72 14.02 -15.67 1.78
C PRO A 72 14.28 -17.16 1.94
N ARG A 73 13.83 -17.69 3.05
CA ARG A 73 13.87 -19.12 3.34
C ARG A 73 12.62 -19.48 4.13
N ARG A 74 12.33 -20.75 4.16
CA ARG A 74 11.18 -21.21 4.93
C ARG A 74 11.41 -20.93 6.42
N ALA A 75 10.49 -20.18 7.02
CA ALA A 75 10.55 -19.78 8.42
C ALA A 75 9.20 -20.01 9.08
N GLU A 76 9.07 -21.14 9.77
CA GLU A 76 7.82 -21.53 10.43
C GLU A 76 7.44 -20.55 11.55
N ALA A 77 8.42 -20.06 12.31
CA ALA A 77 8.15 -19.09 13.36
C ALA A 77 7.54 -17.80 12.83
N LEU A 78 8.04 -17.30 11.68
CA LEU A 78 7.49 -16.12 11.04
C LEU A 78 6.07 -16.39 10.52
N ALA A 79 5.85 -17.54 9.88
CA ALA A 79 4.53 -17.92 9.39
C ALA A 79 3.51 -18.00 10.52
N THR A 80 3.89 -18.55 11.66
CA THR A 80 3.04 -18.63 12.85
C THR A 80 2.71 -17.23 13.37
N LEU A 81 3.69 -16.35 13.44
CA LEU A 81 3.49 -14.97 13.86
C LEU A 81 2.51 -14.23 12.94
N LEU A 82 2.68 -14.35 11.64
CA LEU A 82 1.80 -13.70 10.66
C LEU A 82 0.37 -14.23 10.76
N SER A 83 0.22 -15.54 10.88
CA SER A 83 -1.09 -16.17 11.02
C SER A 83 -1.81 -15.71 12.28
N ALA A 84 -1.10 -15.59 13.39
CA ALA A 84 -1.67 -15.15 14.67
C ALA A 84 -2.15 -13.69 14.63
N ARG A 85 -1.67 -12.89 13.67
CA ARG A 85 -1.98 -11.47 13.56
C ARG A 85 -2.72 -11.09 12.28
N GLN A 86 -3.32 -12.05 11.61
CA GLN A 86 -4.05 -11.81 10.36
C GLN A 86 -5.21 -10.84 10.50
N THR A 87 -5.82 -10.77 11.66
CA THR A 87 -6.99 -9.93 11.90
C THR A 87 -6.76 -8.87 12.97
N ARG A 88 -5.51 -8.68 13.39
CA ARG A 88 -5.19 -7.72 14.43
C ARG A 88 -5.30 -6.29 13.92
N PRO A 89 -6.13 -5.43 14.54
CA PRO A 89 -6.18 -4.02 14.16
C PRO A 89 -4.96 -3.28 14.68
N PHE A 90 -4.45 -2.35 13.89
CA PHE A 90 -3.30 -1.52 14.27
C PHE A 90 -3.68 -0.06 14.47
N GLY A 91 -4.67 0.45 13.73
CA GLY A 91 -5.10 1.82 13.88
C GLY A 91 -5.80 2.34 12.66
N ARG A 92 -6.27 3.59 12.78
CA ARG A 92 -6.96 4.29 11.70
C ARG A 92 -6.06 5.39 11.16
N VAL A 93 -6.02 5.51 9.83
CA VAL A 93 -5.23 6.52 9.13
C VAL A 93 -6.16 7.38 8.30
N ALA A 94 -6.06 8.71 8.45
CA ALA A 94 -6.73 9.64 7.58
C ALA A 94 -5.97 9.73 6.25
N VAL A 95 -6.67 9.51 5.14
CA VAL A 95 -6.10 9.66 3.81
C VAL A 95 -6.56 11.00 3.26
N ASP A 96 -5.65 11.96 3.20
CA ASP A 96 -5.94 13.34 2.84
C ASP A 96 -5.16 13.83 1.62
N ALA A 97 -4.23 13.06 1.12
CA ALA A 97 -3.41 13.45 -0.03
C ALA A 97 -2.82 12.25 -0.75
N VAL A 98 -2.48 12.46 -2.01
CA VAL A 98 -1.67 11.53 -2.80
C VAL A 98 -0.31 12.18 -3.05
N THR A 99 0.76 11.44 -2.82
CA THR A 99 2.11 11.95 -3.01
C THR A 99 2.83 11.17 -4.09
N LEU A 100 3.38 11.87 -5.06
CA LEU A 100 4.28 11.27 -6.05
C LEU A 100 5.67 11.16 -5.42
N MET A 101 6.18 9.94 -5.35
CA MET A 101 7.47 9.65 -4.74
C MET A 101 8.48 9.21 -5.79
N ARG A 102 9.70 9.73 -5.68
CA ARG A 102 10.85 9.19 -6.40
C ARG A 102 11.50 8.11 -5.53
N SER A 103 11.78 6.96 -6.14
CA SER A 103 12.45 5.87 -5.47
C SER A 103 13.83 5.66 -6.07
N ASP A 104 14.87 5.84 -5.27
CA ASP A 104 16.25 5.56 -5.66
C ASP A 104 16.70 4.29 -4.96
N LEU A 105 17.02 3.26 -5.74
CA LEU A 105 17.46 1.98 -5.20
C LEU A 105 18.98 1.97 -5.01
N SER A 106 19.42 1.41 -3.89
CA SER A 106 20.84 1.25 -3.58
C SER A 106 21.04 -0.06 -2.83
N PRO A 107 22.30 -0.53 -2.67
CA PRO A 107 22.59 -1.71 -1.85
C PRO A 107 22.13 -1.59 -0.39
N ARG A 108 21.90 -0.37 0.09
CA ARG A 108 21.42 -0.09 1.44
C ARG A 108 19.89 -0.05 1.54
N GLY A 109 19.19 -0.26 0.42
CA GLY A 109 17.74 -0.22 0.35
C GLY A 109 17.23 0.93 -0.51
N ALA A 110 15.92 1.14 -0.51
CA ALA A 110 15.29 2.21 -1.28
C ALA A 110 15.32 3.53 -0.50
N ARG A 111 15.61 4.61 -1.22
CA ARG A 111 15.49 5.97 -0.71
C ARG A 111 14.34 6.65 -1.42
N TYR A 112 13.38 7.16 -0.67
CA TYR A 112 12.19 7.80 -1.20
C TYR A 112 12.26 9.31 -1.02
N THR A 113 11.92 10.04 -2.08
CA THR A 113 11.89 11.50 -2.07
C THR A 113 10.54 11.98 -2.58
N PRO A 114 9.78 12.78 -1.79
CA PRO A 114 8.53 13.35 -2.29
C PRO A 114 8.80 14.35 -3.42
N LEU A 115 8.08 14.22 -4.53
CA LEU A 115 8.20 15.13 -5.66
C LEU A 115 7.02 16.11 -5.75
N ALA A 116 5.81 15.63 -5.47
CA ALA A 116 4.60 16.45 -5.52
C ALA A 116 3.53 15.84 -4.65
N GLY A 117 2.68 16.68 -4.08
CA GLY A 117 1.53 16.25 -3.30
C GLY A 117 0.25 16.82 -3.87
N VAL A 118 -0.81 16.01 -3.93
CA VAL A 118 -2.12 16.44 -4.38
C VAL A 118 -3.10 16.21 -3.23
N PRO A 119 -3.64 17.28 -2.62
CA PRO A 119 -4.60 17.12 -1.54
C PRO A 119 -5.94 16.58 -2.06
N LEU A 120 -6.60 15.77 -1.27
CA LEU A 120 -7.97 15.34 -1.52
C LEU A 120 -8.94 16.44 -1.06
N SER A 121 -10.17 16.41 -1.57
CA SER A 121 -11.15 17.40 -1.21
C SER A 121 -11.68 17.16 0.21
N ASP A 122 -12.37 18.17 0.78
CA ASP A 122 -12.93 18.08 2.14
C ASP A 122 -14.15 17.16 2.24
N GLY A 123 -14.60 16.60 1.12
CA GLY A 123 -15.74 15.68 1.12
C GLY A 123 -17.11 16.36 1.13
N LEU A 124 -17.15 17.68 1.10
CA LEU A 124 -18.40 18.40 1.00
C LEU A 124 -18.76 18.68 -0.46
N PRO A 125 -20.04 18.58 -0.82
CA PRO A 125 -20.47 18.92 -2.17
C PRO A 125 -20.30 20.40 -2.51
#